data_7b90877d57ae6a67cd1a8d748c00057a
#
_entry.id   7b90877d57ae6a67cd1a8d748c00057a
#
_cell.length_a   1.000
_cell.length_b   1.000
_cell.length_c   1.000
_cell.angle_alpha   90.00
_cell.angle_beta   90.00
_cell.angle_gamma   90.00
#
_symmetry.space_group_name_H-M   'P 1'
#
loop_
_entity.id
_entity.type
_entity.pdbx_description
1 polymer ?
#
loop_
_entity_poly.entity_id
_entity_poly.type
_entity_poly.pdbx_seq_one_letter_code
_entity_poly.pdbx_strand_id
1 'polypeptide(L)'
;MIRGIGIQNFRSFVDRTFIDIKPITVFVGKNSSGKSSLLRTFPLLRQSVEENTTGPILWYGRYVDFGDFTDVLSRNTENKEITFSFSLQVPPELTQRYAYYRFRDLADQNTDIDTELTVYSKDKKTKTKAINIFINNATVTLSIDDSSNVKLQIESEGKILERDGIIAKNLGQFIPNIQLKGKEEVSTTSIPFYLRHSRNGGALEVSFIDSASKDIKKYFHIRSDVNKVTEAFKKIGLVPKNYVSQLLAFLFKEQSTFRKNFDHHSDEIIDELYPFVIGWNINILIDIINAALSDSFRNVKYIAPLRATSERFYRFQDLQVNEIDHTGSNLAMLLNSLKPTEKLKFESWTKSNFDFIIKVEQTGSHFAILINTGGNSENYNISDMGFGYSQVLPIVTAIWLETERRIA
;
A
#
# COMPACT_ATOMS: atom_id res chain seq x y z
N MET A 1 -6.64 0.90 3.52
CA MET A 1 -7.35 0.78 2.22
C MET A 1 -7.04 1.99 1.36
N ILE A 2 -6.75 1.81 0.08
CA ILE A 2 -6.51 2.93 -0.86
C ILE A 2 -7.83 3.64 -1.14
N ARG A 3 -7.85 4.96 -0.99
CA ARG A 3 -8.98 5.85 -1.33
C ARG A 3 -8.79 6.60 -2.64
N GLY A 4 -7.55 6.78 -3.06
CA GLY A 4 -7.23 7.47 -4.29
C GLY A 4 -5.84 7.14 -4.80
N ILE A 5 -5.64 7.32 -6.10
CA ILE A 5 -4.36 7.15 -6.78
C ILE A 5 -4.13 8.32 -7.72
N GLY A 6 -2.91 8.83 -7.74
CA GLY A 6 -2.48 9.87 -8.65
C GLY A 6 -1.24 9.45 -9.43
N ILE A 7 -1.13 10.00 -10.62
CA ILE A 7 0.04 9.85 -11.49
C ILE A 7 0.42 11.20 -12.08
N GLN A 8 1.70 11.42 -12.26
CA GLN A 8 2.23 12.60 -12.94
C GLN A 8 3.41 12.20 -13.82
N ASN A 9 3.49 12.82 -14.97
CA ASN A 9 4.53 12.59 -15.97
C ASN A 9 4.62 11.14 -16.46
N PHE A 10 3.46 10.48 -16.58
CA PHE A 10 3.29 9.09 -16.95
C PHE A 10 2.47 8.96 -18.22
N ARG A 11 3.08 8.46 -19.33
CA ARG A 11 2.42 8.32 -20.65
C ARG A 11 1.78 9.63 -21.14
N SER A 12 0.46 9.68 -21.23
CA SER A 12 -0.31 10.86 -21.65
C SER A 12 -0.57 11.87 -20.53
N PHE A 13 -0.22 11.54 -19.29
CA PHE A 13 -0.48 12.37 -18.11
C PHE A 13 0.77 13.18 -17.75
N VAL A 14 0.90 14.40 -18.30
CA VAL A 14 1.99 15.32 -17.98
C VAL A 14 1.79 15.90 -16.59
N ASP A 15 0.61 16.47 -16.36
CA ASP A 15 0.23 17.05 -15.08
C ASP A 15 -0.28 16.00 -14.10
N ARG A 16 -0.27 16.36 -12.83
CA ARG A 16 -0.80 15.52 -11.77
C ARG A 16 -2.29 15.23 -12.04
N THR A 17 -2.58 13.97 -12.28
CA THR A 17 -3.94 13.46 -12.41
C THR A 17 -4.22 12.56 -11.23
N PHE A 18 -5.17 12.95 -10.38
CA PHE A 18 -5.57 12.20 -9.19
C PHE A 18 -7.01 11.71 -9.34
N ILE A 19 -7.26 10.49 -8.86
CA ILE A 19 -8.56 9.83 -8.97
C ILE A 19 -8.94 9.27 -7.61
N ASP A 20 -10.14 9.64 -7.16
CA ASP A 20 -10.79 8.98 -6.04
C ASP A 20 -11.28 7.59 -6.43
N ILE A 21 -10.97 6.61 -5.62
CA ILE A 21 -11.46 5.25 -5.79
C ILE A 21 -12.79 5.12 -5.04
N LYS A 22 -13.86 4.91 -5.80
CA LYS A 22 -15.21 4.66 -5.28
C LYS A 22 -15.58 3.18 -5.47
N PRO A 23 -16.63 2.68 -4.81
CA PRO A 23 -17.10 1.30 -4.99
C PRO A 23 -17.30 0.91 -6.46
N ILE A 24 -17.73 1.86 -7.30
CA ILE A 24 -17.77 1.73 -8.75
C ILE A 24 -17.15 3.00 -9.33
N THR A 25 -16.09 2.85 -10.13
CA THR A 25 -15.43 3.95 -10.83
C THR A 25 -15.36 3.61 -12.32
N VAL A 26 -15.91 4.47 -13.18
CA VAL A 26 -15.99 4.25 -14.63
C VAL A 26 -15.21 5.33 -15.36
N PHE A 27 -14.26 4.92 -16.21
CA PHE A 27 -13.50 5.83 -17.06
C PHE A 27 -14.10 5.90 -18.45
N VAL A 28 -14.51 7.09 -18.85
CA VAL A 28 -15.04 7.38 -20.20
C VAL A 28 -14.16 8.39 -20.91
N GLY A 29 -14.12 8.34 -22.22
CA GLY A 29 -13.34 9.28 -23.04
C GLY A 29 -12.95 8.69 -24.40
N LYS A 30 -12.36 9.53 -25.24
CA LYS A 30 -11.90 9.15 -26.59
C LYS A 30 -10.85 8.04 -26.54
N ASN A 31 -10.68 7.31 -27.66
CA ASN A 31 -9.57 6.36 -27.79
C ASN A 31 -8.23 7.09 -27.65
N SER A 32 -7.25 6.40 -27.07
CA SER A 32 -5.91 6.94 -26.81
C SER A 32 -5.84 8.11 -25.80
N SER A 33 -6.92 8.38 -25.04
CA SER A 33 -6.93 9.44 -24.00
C SER A 33 -6.21 9.04 -22.70
N GLY A 34 -5.57 7.88 -22.61
CA GLY A 34 -4.85 7.43 -21.42
C GLY A 34 -5.63 6.53 -20.46
N LYS A 35 -6.94 6.27 -20.67
CA LYS A 35 -7.75 5.41 -19.79
C LYS A 35 -7.10 4.09 -19.45
N SER A 36 -6.62 3.38 -20.47
CA SER A 36 -5.96 2.09 -20.29
C SER A 36 -4.60 2.22 -19.57
N SER A 37 -3.86 3.29 -19.79
CA SER A 37 -2.60 3.53 -19.07
C SER A 37 -2.85 3.70 -17.58
N LEU A 38 -3.90 4.45 -17.24
CA LEU A 38 -4.31 4.67 -15.86
C LEU A 38 -4.80 3.38 -15.19
N LEU A 39 -5.71 2.63 -15.86
CA LEU A 39 -6.20 1.36 -15.31
C LEU A 39 -5.07 0.33 -15.14
N ARG A 40 -4.12 0.30 -16.07
CA ARG A 40 -2.97 -0.62 -16.00
C ARG A 40 -1.95 -0.24 -14.94
N THR A 41 -2.05 0.94 -14.30
CA THR A 41 -1.23 1.29 -13.13
C THR A 41 -1.50 0.36 -11.94
N PHE A 42 -2.74 -0.09 -11.76
CA PHE A 42 -3.08 -1.01 -10.67
C PHE A 42 -2.35 -2.37 -10.79
N PRO A 43 -2.44 -3.10 -11.90
CA PRO A 43 -1.66 -4.33 -12.07
C PRO A 43 -0.15 -4.09 -12.16
N LEU A 44 0.33 -2.92 -12.61
CA LEU A 44 1.74 -2.53 -12.52
C LEU A 44 2.22 -2.49 -11.06
N LEU A 45 1.45 -1.86 -10.20
CA LEU A 45 1.78 -1.77 -8.77
C LEU A 45 1.61 -3.12 -8.07
N ARG A 46 0.62 -3.94 -8.49
CA ARG A 46 0.48 -5.33 -8.03
C ARG A 46 1.73 -6.15 -8.32
N GLN A 47 2.21 -6.19 -9.56
CA GLN A 47 3.42 -6.96 -9.91
C GLN A 47 4.67 -6.43 -9.19
N SER A 48 4.72 -5.13 -8.90
CA SER A 48 5.83 -4.51 -8.16
C SER A 48 5.91 -4.97 -6.70
N VAL A 49 4.76 -5.28 -6.05
CA VAL A 49 4.74 -5.77 -4.66
C VAL A 49 4.77 -7.29 -4.54
N GLU A 50 4.45 -8.02 -5.60
CA GLU A 50 4.49 -9.49 -5.60
C GLU A 50 5.89 -10.03 -5.84
N GLU A 51 6.74 -9.29 -6.56
CA GLU A 51 8.08 -9.71 -6.94
C GLU A 51 9.16 -9.03 -6.09
N ASN A 52 10.29 -9.73 -5.91
CA ASN A 52 11.48 -9.16 -5.28
C ASN A 52 12.24 -8.30 -6.29
N THR A 53 12.06 -7.01 -6.23
CA THR A 53 12.63 -6.05 -7.17
C THR A 53 13.82 -5.30 -6.59
N THR A 54 14.71 -4.78 -7.45
CA THR A 54 15.85 -3.95 -7.04
C THR A 54 15.50 -2.46 -6.95
N GLY A 55 14.31 -2.07 -7.39
CA GLY A 55 13.76 -0.71 -7.34
C GLY A 55 12.27 -0.76 -7.07
N PRO A 56 11.61 0.37 -6.84
CA PRO A 56 10.23 0.42 -6.32
C PRO A 56 9.17 -0.03 -7.34
N ILE A 57 9.46 0.01 -8.66
CA ILE A 57 8.50 -0.28 -9.72
C ILE A 57 9.05 -1.30 -10.70
N LEU A 58 8.27 -2.33 -11.00
CA LEU A 58 8.52 -3.35 -12.00
C LEU A 58 7.71 -3.04 -13.28
N TRP A 59 8.35 -2.43 -14.28
CA TRP A 59 7.68 -1.96 -15.49
C TRP A 59 7.20 -3.07 -16.41
N TYR A 60 7.90 -4.18 -16.42
CA TYR A 60 7.57 -5.39 -17.18
C TYR A 60 7.40 -6.58 -16.22
N GLY A 61 6.29 -7.29 -16.31
CA GLY A 61 5.99 -8.43 -15.46
C GLY A 61 4.77 -9.21 -15.94
N ARG A 62 4.24 -10.05 -15.05
CA ARG A 62 3.17 -11.01 -15.36
C ARG A 62 1.89 -10.38 -15.86
N TYR A 63 1.49 -9.23 -15.33
CA TYR A 63 0.17 -8.63 -15.59
C TYR A 63 0.22 -7.60 -16.70
N VAL A 64 1.28 -6.80 -16.75
CA VAL A 64 1.43 -5.70 -17.69
C VAL A 64 2.87 -5.56 -18.16
N ASP A 65 2.98 -5.17 -19.42
CA ASP A 65 4.22 -4.76 -20.05
C ASP A 65 4.09 -3.27 -20.40
N PHE A 66 4.92 -2.45 -19.79
CA PHE A 66 5.07 -1.03 -20.10
C PHE A 66 6.40 -0.73 -20.81
N GLY A 67 7.23 -1.74 -21.04
CA GLY A 67 8.60 -1.58 -21.52
C GLY A 67 9.54 -1.21 -20.38
N ASP A 68 10.32 -0.16 -20.56
CA ASP A 68 11.17 0.38 -19.52
C ASP A 68 10.68 1.75 -19.00
N PHE A 69 11.45 2.37 -18.10
CA PHE A 69 11.12 3.68 -17.54
C PHE A 69 10.97 4.75 -18.63
N THR A 70 11.79 4.71 -19.68
CA THR A 70 11.77 5.74 -20.74
C THR A 70 10.53 5.60 -21.64
N ASP A 71 10.00 4.39 -21.80
CA ASP A 71 8.80 4.12 -22.56
C ASP A 71 7.53 4.64 -21.89
N VAL A 72 7.54 4.76 -20.57
CA VAL A 72 6.40 5.24 -19.78
C VAL A 72 6.44 6.72 -19.48
N LEU A 73 7.60 7.35 -19.63
CA LEU A 73 7.75 8.78 -19.40
C LEU A 73 6.89 9.56 -20.41
N SER A 74 6.29 10.66 -19.97
CA SER A 74 5.57 11.54 -20.87
C SER A 74 6.50 12.17 -21.90
N ARG A 75 6.10 12.17 -23.16
CA ARG A 75 6.91 12.73 -24.27
C ARG A 75 6.95 14.25 -24.29
N ASN A 76 6.03 14.89 -23.60
CA ASN A 76 5.82 16.34 -23.64
C ASN A 76 6.39 17.06 -22.39
N THR A 77 7.40 16.48 -21.75
CA THR A 77 8.01 17.05 -20.56
C THR A 77 9.52 16.96 -20.62
N GLU A 78 10.19 17.97 -20.09
CA GLU A 78 11.63 17.96 -19.85
C GLU A 78 12.00 17.23 -18.54
N ASN A 79 11.03 17.11 -17.63
CA ASN A 79 11.22 16.40 -16.37
C ASN A 79 11.26 14.88 -16.59
N LYS A 80 12.36 14.25 -16.22
CA LYS A 80 12.63 12.82 -16.36
C LYS A 80 12.26 12.02 -15.09
N GLU A 81 11.20 12.41 -14.44
CA GLU A 81 10.73 11.82 -13.18
C GLU A 81 9.25 11.47 -13.31
N ILE A 82 8.83 10.38 -12.68
CA ILE A 82 7.43 10.00 -12.59
C ILE A 82 7.05 10.04 -11.13
N THR A 83 5.88 10.62 -10.83
CA THR A 83 5.34 10.65 -9.47
C THR A 83 4.06 9.84 -9.38
N PHE A 84 4.01 8.93 -8.41
CA PHE A 84 2.81 8.23 -7.98
C PHE A 84 2.33 8.84 -6.67
N SER A 85 1.04 9.14 -6.57
CA SER A 85 0.41 9.64 -5.34
C SER A 85 -0.63 8.64 -4.86
N PHE A 86 -0.69 8.41 -3.55
CA PHE A 86 -1.64 7.49 -2.93
C PHE A 86 -2.33 8.18 -1.76
N SER A 87 -3.65 8.08 -1.69
CA SER A 87 -4.44 8.43 -0.51
C SER A 87 -4.87 7.16 0.19
N LEU A 88 -4.46 7.01 1.43
CA LEU A 88 -4.64 5.81 2.23
C LEU A 88 -5.53 6.12 3.44
N GLN A 89 -6.46 5.24 3.72
CA GLN A 89 -7.07 5.14 5.02
C GLN A 89 -6.55 3.89 5.72
N VAL A 90 -5.76 4.10 6.74
CA VAL A 90 -5.15 3.03 7.54
C VAL A 90 -6.07 2.68 8.69
N PRO A 91 -6.52 1.42 8.79
CA PRO A 91 -7.41 1.01 9.86
C PRO A 91 -6.68 0.91 11.20
N PRO A 92 -7.41 1.03 12.33
CA PRO A 92 -6.83 1.03 13.67
C PRO A 92 -5.97 -0.20 13.98
N GLU A 93 -6.33 -1.37 13.45
CA GLU A 93 -5.61 -2.62 13.69
C GLU A 93 -4.16 -2.57 13.22
N LEU A 94 -3.86 -1.79 12.19
CA LEU A 94 -2.49 -1.60 11.71
C LEU A 94 -1.72 -0.61 12.59
N THR A 95 -2.34 0.47 13.05
CA THR A 95 -1.68 1.47 13.89
C THR A 95 -1.52 1.00 15.34
N GLN A 96 -2.50 0.27 15.88
CA GLN A 96 -2.48 -0.29 17.24
C GLN A 96 -1.36 -1.32 17.45
N ARG A 97 -0.91 -2.02 16.40
CA ARG A 97 0.22 -2.95 16.49
C ARG A 97 1.51 -2.28 16.99
N TYR A 98 1.65 -0.98 16.76
CA TYR A 98 2.81 -0.18 17.09
C TYR A 98 2.59 0.75 18.30
N ALA A 99 1.35 0.86 18.78
CA ALA A 99 1.04 1.67 19.94
C ALA A 99 1.46 0.96 21.24
N TYR A 100 1.95 1.74 22.20
CA TYR A 100 2.17 1.21 23.55
C TYR A 100 0.83 0.72 24.14
N TYR A 101 0.81 -0.47 24.72
CA TYR A 101 -0.41 -1.20 25.10
C TYR A 101 -1.43 -0.38 25.91
N ARG A 102 -0.96 0.57 26.76
CA ARG A 102 -1.81 1.44 27.57
C ARG A 102 -2.50 2.56 26.80
N PHE A 103 -2.08 2.80 25.56
CA PHE A 103 -2.59 3.89 24.72
C PHE A 103 -3.18 3.38 23.40
N ARG A 104 -3.47 2.09 23.33
CA ARG A 104 -4.08 1.49 22.13
C ARG A 104 -5.43 2.11 21.80
N ASP A 105 -6.20 2.49 22.83
CA ASP A 105 -7.51 3.12 22.66
C ASP A 105 -7.42 4.52 22.00
N LEU A 106 -6.24 5.17 22.05
CA LEU A 106 -6.02 6.44 21.33
C LEU A 106 -5.81 6.24 19.82
N ALA A 107 -5.57 5.02 19.38
CA ALA A 107 -5.44 4.64 17.98
C ALA A 107 -6.72 3.94 17.44
N ASP A 108 -7.88 4.32 17.96
CA ASP A 108 -9.18 3.68 17.70
C ASP A 108 -9.82 4.16 16.38
N GLN A 109 -9.24 5.18 15.75
CA GLN A 109 -9.75 5.78 14.52
C GLN A 109 -8.87 5.45 13.33
N ASN A 110 -9.50 5.43 12.15
CA ASN A 110 -8.76 5.36 10.90
C ASN A 110 -7.81 6.56 10.79
N THR A 111 -6.58 6.30 10.34
CA THR A 111 -5.60 7.34 10.08
C THR A 111 -5.52 7.57 8.57
N ASP A 112 -5.78 8.80 8.14
CA ASP A 112 -5.63 9.19 6.75
C ASP A 112 -4.15 9.58 6.51
N ILE A 113 -3.55 8.98 5.49
CA ILE A 113 -2.16 9.22 5.09
C ILE A 113 -2.13 9.42 3.58
N ASP A 114 -1.64 10.56 3.14
CA ASP A 114 -1.33 10.77 1.74
C ASP A 114 0.18 10.61 1.53
N THR A 115 0.57 9.96 0.44
CA THR A 115 1.99 9.77 0.13
C THR A 115 2.26 9.94 -1.36
N GLU A 116 3.41 10.50 -1.68
CA GLU A 116 3.90 10.67 -3.04
C GLU A 116 5.26 10.00 -3.17
N LEU A 117 5.39 9.17 -4.19
CA LEU A 117 6.62 8.48 -4.56
C LEU A 117 7.10 9.02 -5.89
N THR A 118 8.22 9.73 -5.91
CA THR A 118 8.88 10.21 -7.12
C THR A 118 10.03 9.29 -7.48
N VAL A 119 10.00 8.78 -8.70
CA VAL A 119 10.99 7.86 -9.24
C VAL A 119 11.65 8.41 -10.50
N TYR A 120 12.89 8.00 -10.75
CA TYR A 120 13.65 8.32 -11.94
C TYR A 120 14.47 7.12 -12.40
N SER A 121 15.04 7.20 -13.59
CA SER A 121 15.92 6.14 -14.11
C SER A 121 17.36 6.57 -14.11
N LYS A 122 18.25 5.72 -13.60
CA LYS A 122 19.70 5.83 -13.74
C LYS A 122 20.30 4.46 -14.00
N ASP A 123 21.18 4.35 -15.00
CA ASP A 123 21.84 3.11 -15.40
C ASP A 123 20.82 1.98 -15.67
N LYS A 124 19.72 2.31 -16.35
CA LYS A 124 18.58 1.41 -16.65
C LYS A 124 17.87 0.85 -15.42
N LYS A 125 18.11 1.39 -14.23
CA LYS A 125 17.43 1.02 -12.99
C LYS A 125 16.51 2.13 -12.54
N THR A 126 15.31 1.77 -12.13
CA THR A 126 14.39 2.70 -11.48
C THR A 126 14.80 2.91 -10.05
N LYS A 127 15.00 4.16 -9.67
CA LYS A 127 15.38 4.58 -8.32
C LYS A 127 14.34 5.54 -7.75
N THR A 128 14.20 5.51 -6.44
CA THR A 128 13.43 6.52 -5.71
C THR A 128 14.24 7.81 -5.59
N LYS A 129 13.64 8.94 -5.95
CA LYS A 129 14.24 10.27 -5.81
C LYS A 129 13.74 10.97 -4.55
N ALA A 130 12.44 10.98 -4.34
CA ALA A 130 11.82 11.64 -3.20
C ALA A 130 10.54 10.92 -2.77
N ILE A 131 10.23 11.07 -1.50
CA ILE A 131 8.98 10.60 -0.91
C ILE A 131 8.44 11.71 -0.04
N ASN A 132 7.19 12.09 -0.25
CA ASN A 132 6.44 12.99 0.62
C ASN A 132 5.35 12.20 1.32
N ILE A 133 5.23 12.37 2.63
CA ILE A 133 4.18 11.74 3.45
C ILE A 133 3.47 12.87 4.21
N PHE A 134 2.16 12.90 4.08
CA PHE A 134 1.28 13.86 4.75
C PHE A 134 0.43 13.11 5.78
N ILE A 135 0.61 13.43 7.04
CA ILE A 135 -0.08 12.78 8.16
C ILE A 135 -0.32 13.78 9.31
N ASN A 136 -1.55 13.86 9.81
CA ASN A 136 -1.89 14.61 11.02
C ASN A 136 -1.31 16.04 11.06
N ASN A 137 -1.44 16.83 10.00
CA ASN A 137 -0.88 18.17 9.85
C ASN A 137 0.67 18.22 9.85
N ALA A 138 1.33 17.09 9.66
CA ALA A 138 2.76 17.04 9.44
C ALA A 138 3.09 16.58 8.02
N THR A 139 4.16 17.13 7.47
CA THR A 139 4.74 16.73 6.18
C THR A 139 6.13 16.15 6.43
N VAL A 140 6.35 14.95 5.93
CA VAL A 140 7.65 14.29 5.94
C VAL A 140 8.17 14.22 4.53
N THR A 141 9.35 14.76 4.29
CA THR A 141 10.04 14.70 2.99
C THR A 141 11.33 13.90 3.12
N LEU A 142 11.46 12.84 2.34
CA LEU A 142 12.68 12.06 2.18
C LEU A 142 13.25 12.33 0.79
N SER A 143 14.39 13.01 0.69
CA SER A 143 15.13 13.20 -0.57
C SER A 143 16.29 12.21 -0.61
N ILE A 144 16.37 11.39 -1.66
CA ILE A 144 17.32 10.27 -1.77
C ILE A 144 18.25 10.55 -2.95
N ASP A 145 19.55 10.54 -2.69
CA ASP A 145 20.56 10.68 -3.73
C ASP A 145 20.95 9.34 -4.37
N ASP A 146 21.78 9.41 -5.40
CA ASP A 146 22.26 8.24 -6.14
C ASP A 146 23.01 7.21 -5.29
N SER A 147 23.60 7.65 -4.18
CA SER A 147 24.34 6.83 -3.22
C SER A 147 23.46 6.34 -2.07
N SER A 148 22.15 6.51 -2.19
CA SER A 148 21.14 6.16 -1.17
C SER A 148 21.28 6.96 0.14
N ASN A 149 22.00 8.10 0.14
CA ASN A 149 21.94 9.02 1.27
C ASN A 149 20.57 9.71 1.28
N VAL A 150 20.03 9.91 2.47
CA VAL A 150 18.71 10.50 2.69
C VAL A 150 18.85 11.81 3.43
N LYS A 151 18.28 12.87 2.89
CA LYS A 151 17.95 14.09 3.63
C LYS A 151 16.49 13.95 4.09
N LEU A 152 16.28 13.91 5.40
CA LEU A 152 14.97 13.87 6.02
C LEU A 152 14.59 15.25 6.51
N GLN A 153 13.40 15.71 6.13
CA GLN A 153 12.78 16.93 6.63
C GLN A 153 11.40 16.59 7.17
N ILE A 154 11.08 17.06 8.37
CA ILE A 154 9.77 16.92 9.00
C ILE A 154 9.28 18.33 9.34
N GLU A 155 8.10 18.68 8.81
CA GLU A 155 7.46 19.97 9.05
C GLU A 155 6.12 19.77 9.74
N SER A 156 5.86 20.54 10.79
CA SER A 156 4.55 20.61 11.45
C SER A 156 4.35 21.99 12.04
N GLU A 157 3.23 22.66 11.73
CA GLU A 157 2.86 24.00 12.23
C GLU A 157 4.00 25.03 12.12
N GLY A 158 4.70 25.00 10.95
CA GLY A 158 5.82 25.90 10.69
C GLY A 158 7.14 25.56 11.40
N LYS A 159 7.18 24.50 12.22
CA LYS A 159 8.41 23.95 12.78
C LYS A 159 9.02 22.96 11.83
N ILE A 160 10.29 23.13 11.50
CA ILE A 160 11.03 22.28 10.58
C ILE A 160 12.15 21.58 11.34
N LEU A 161 12.17 20.26 11.24
CA LEU A 161 13.22 19.40 11.75
C LEU A 161 13.95 18.74 10.58
N GLU A 162 15.22 18.99 10.43
CA GLU A 162 16.06 18.38 9.39
C GLU A 162 17.04 17.38 10.00
N ARG A 163 17.31 16.31 9.26
CA ARG A 163 18.30 15.28 9.63
C ARG A 163 19.03 14.79 8.40
N ASP A 164 20.36 14.79 8.54
CA ASP A 164 21.32 14.23 7.59
C ASP A 164 22.02 13.01 8.19
N GLY A 165 22.90 12.37 7.42
CA GLY A 165 23.63 11.19 7.87
C GLY A 165 22.76 9.92 7.91
N ILE A 166 21.69 9.89 7.13
CA ILE A 166 20.76 8.79 6.99
C ILE A 166 21.01 8.09 5.65
N ILE A 167 20.79 6.80 5.59
CA ILE A 167 20.82 6.00 4.35
C ILE A 167 19.53 5.22 4.18
N ALA A 168 19.10 5.06 2.92
CA ALA A 168 17.98 4.23 2.54
C ALA A 168 18.37 2.76 2.40
N LYS A 169 17.49 1.85 2.82
CA LYS A 169 17.60 0.39 2.73
C LYS A 169 16.35 -0.19 2.09
N ASN A 170 16.44 -1.44 1.62
CA ASN A 170 15.29 -2.14 1.00
C ASN A 170 14.69 -1.36 -0.17
N LEU A 171 15.55 -0.94 -1.11
CA LEU A 171 15.19 -0.07 -2.23
C LEU A 171 14.15 -0.67 -3.20
N GLY A 172 13.86 -1.97 -3.09
CA GLY A 172 12.78 -2.64 -3.83
C GLY A 172 11.38 -2.42 -3.26
N GLN A 173 11.26 -1.80 -2.08
CA GLN A 173 9.95 -1.41 -1.54
C GLN A 173 9.50 -0.07 -2.14
N PHE A 174 8.20 0.22 -2.08
CA PHE A 174 7.70 1.54 -2.51
C PHE A 174 8.34 2.67 -1.72
N ILE A 175 8.41 2.53 -0.41
CA ILE A 175 9.12 3.45 0.47
C ILE A 175 10.25 2.66 1.14
N PRO A 176 11.52 3.00 0.90
CA PRO A 176 12.63 2.34 1.56
C PRO A 176 12.67 2.66 3.05
N ASN A 177 13.09 1.69 3.86
CA ASN A 177 13.42 1.94 5.26
C ASN A 177 14.67 2.83 5.36
N ILE A 178 14.80 3.57 6.45
CA ILE A 178 15.90 4.50 6.65
C ILE A 178 16.65 4.22 7.96
N GLN A 179 17.99 4.41 7.95
CA GLN A 179 18.84 4.22 9.13
C GLN A 179 19.99 5.23 9.18
N LEU A 180 20.60 5.41 10.34
CA LEU A 180 21.80 6.23 10.47
C LEU A 180 23.00 5.56 9.76
N LYS A 181 23.78 6.35 9.03
CA LYS A 181 24.98 5.92 8.33
C LYS A 181 26.05 5.45 9.31
N GLY A 182 26.67 4.29 9.03
CA GLY A 182 27.76 3.74 9.85
C GLY A 182 27.32 3.07 11.16
N LYS A 183 26.02 2.97 11.43
CA LYS A 183 25.50 2.13 12.52
C LYS A 183 24.74 0.97 11.90
N GLU A 184 25.29 -0.23 12.03
CA GLU A 184 24.57 -1.45 11.69
C GLU A 184 23.51 -1.69 12.78
N GLU A 185 22.25 -1.79 12.36
CA GLU A 185 21.25 -2.38 13.22
C GLU A 185 21.60 -3.85 13.42
N VAL A 186 21.68 -4.29 14.65
CA VAL A 186 21.85 -5.72 14.96
C VAL A 186 20.68 -6.45 14.30
N SER A 187 21.00 -7.21 13.25
CA SER A 187 20.06 -8.03 12.51
C SER A 187 19.44 -9.06 13.46
N THR A 188 18.34 -8.73 14.07
CA THR A 188 17.55 -9.65 14.88
C THR A 188 16.52 -10.34 13.98
N THR A 189 17.00 -11.20 13.07
CA THR A 189 16.17 -12.01 12.16
C THR A 189 15.21 -12.98 12.86
N SER A 190 15.30 -13.14 14.17
CA SER A 190 14.52 -14.08 14.97
C SER A 190 13.42 -13.43 15.86
N ILE A 191 13.27 -12.10 15.84
CA ILE A 191 12.26 -11.42 16.66
C ILE A 191 11.08 -11.04 15.76
N PRO A 192 9.82 -11.41 16.12
CA PRO A 192 8.64 -10.97 15.39
C PRO A 192 8.62 -9.46 15.20
N PHE A 193 8.23 -9.00 14.02
CA PHE A 193 8.24 -7.61 13.58
C PHE A 193 7.69 -6.60 14.59
N TYR A 194 6.57 -6.93 15.26
CA TYR A 194 5.96 -6.10 16.32
C TYR A 194 6.79 -6.02 17.62
N LEU A 195 7.77 -6.91 17.82
CA LEU A 195 8.65 -6.88 18.99
C LEU A 195 10.01 -6.21 18.69
N ARG A 196 10.37 -6.05 17.41
CA ARG A 196 11.62 -5.38 17.02
C ARG A 196 11.66 -3.92 17.45
N HIS A 197 10.53 -3.23 17.35
CA HIS A 197 10.42 -1.80 17.65
C HIS A 197 10.18 -1.49 19.13
N SER A 198 9.86 -2.48 19.97
CA SER A 198 9.48 -2.22 21.37
C SER A 198 10.61 -2.33 22.39
N ARG A 199 11.79 -2.89 22.05
CA ARG A 199 12.82 -3.17 23.05
C ARG A 199 14.17 -2.47 22.88
N ASN A 200 14.57 -2.10 21.65
CA ASN A 200 15.76 -1.29 21.38
C ASN A 200 15.46 -0.47 20.14
N GLY A 201 14.91 0.73 20.29
CA GLY A 201 14.72 1.65 19.19
C GLY A 201 15.99 1.74 18.35
N GLY A 202 15.89 1.73 17.02
CA GLY A 202 17.04 1.86 16.15
C GLY A 202 17.84 3.12 16.46
N ALA A 203 19.09 3.16 16.07
CA ALA A 203 19.98 4.29 16.36
C ALA A 203 19.40 5.64 15.88
N LEU A 204 18.61 5.63 14.81
CA LEU A 204 17.93 6.81 14.30
C LEU A 204 16.83 7.28 15.25
N GLU A 205 15.98 6.39 15.73
CA GLU A 205 14.90 6.67 16.68
C GLU A 205 15.45 7.23 17.98
N VAL A 206 16.50 6.59 18.55
CA VAL A 206 17.18 7.07 19.75
C VAL A 206 17.73 8.48 19.53
N SER A 207 18.30 8.79 18.37
CA SER A 207 18.85 10.11 18.08
C SER A 207 17.78 11.21 18.11
N PHE A 208 16.56 10.92 17.65
CA PHE A 208 15.43 11.86 17.72
C PHE A 208 14.96 12.06 19.15
N ILE A 209 14.80 10.96 19.91
CA ILE A 209 14.39 11.01 21.32
C ILE A 209 15.40 11.79 22.18
N ASP A 210 16.70 11.56 21.96
CA ASP A 210 17.76 12.28 22.68
C ASP A 210 17.76 13.78 22.38
N SER A 211 17.53 14.14 21.10
CA SER A 211 17.41 15.55 20.70
C SER A 211 16.17 16.19 21.33
N ALA A 212 15.00 15.54 21.22
CA ALA A 212 13.78 16.01 21.85
C ALA A 212 13.93 16.19 23.37
N SER A 213 14.58 15.23 24.04
CA SER A 213 14.81 15.29 25.48
C SER A 213 15.65 16.48 25.90
N LYS A 214 16.62 16.88 25.06
CA LYS A 214 17.46 18.08 25.30
C LYS A 214 16.65 19.35 25.08
N ASP A 215 15.89 19.45 24.00
CA ASP A 215 15.15 20.66 23.66
C ASP A 215 14.02 20.94 24.66
N ILE A 216 13.30 19.90 25.08
CA ILE A 216 12.20 20.02 26.05
C ILE A 216 12.70 20.16 27.48
N LYS A 217 13.98 19.89 27.77
CA LYS A 217 14.57 20.01 29.13
C LYS A 217 14.31 21.37 29.77
N LYS A 218 14.23 22.45 29.01
CA LYS A 218 13.97 23.82 29.51
C LYS A 218 12.63 23.94 30.27
N TYR A 219 11.67 23.03 30.01
CA TYR A 219 10.37 23.02 30.71
C TYR A 219 10.37 22.18 31.99
N PHE A 220 11.46 21.46 32.29
CA PHE A 220 11.62 20.65 33.49
C PHE A 220 12.46 21.38 34.54
N HIS A 221 12.40 20.91 35.80
CA HIS A 221 13.29 21.38 36.82
C HIS A 221 14.74 21.10 36.43
N ILE A 222 15.67 22.02 36.79
CA ILE A 222 17.08 21.94 36.41
C ILE A 222 17.75 20.61 36.82
N ARG A 223 17.34 20.05 37.95
CA ARG A 223 17.83 18.76 38.48
C ARG A 223 17.09 17.53 37.96
N SER A 224 16.11 17.70 37.06
CA SER A 224 15.39 16.55 36.51
C SER A 224 16.35 15.69 35.67
N ASP A 225 16.29 14.38 35.88
CA ASP A 225 17.09 13.41 35.14
C ASP A 225 16.59 13.29 33.70
N VAL A 226 17.46 13.64 32.76
CA VAL A 226 17.16 13.57 31.31
C VAL A 226 16.85 12.14 30.91
N ASN A 227 17.47 11.12 31.50
CA ASN A 227 17.20 9.72 31.15
C ASN A 227 15.75 9.34 31.46
N LYS A 228 15.14 9.88 32.52
CA LYS A 228 13.72 9.66 32.80
C LYS A 228 12.81 10.28 31.75
N VAL A 229 13.19 11.43 31.20
CA VAL A 229 12.45 12.06 30.08
C VAL A 229 12.57 11.22 28.83
N THR A 230 13.79 10.80 28.50
CA THR A 230 14.08 9.90 27.37
C THR A 230 13.26 8.60 27.44
N GLU A 231 13.23 7.93 28.61
CA GLU A 231 12.46 6.71 28.82
C GLU A 231 10.94 6.94 28.77
N ALA A 232 10.47 8.13 29.12
CA ALA A 232 9.07 8.49 28.95
C ALA A 232 8.71 8.69 27.46
N PHE A 233 9.57 9.36 26.69
CA PHE A 233 9.34 9.59 25.25
C PHE A 233 9.32 8.29 24.43
N LYS A 234 10.11 7.29 24.78
CA LYS A 234 10.05 5.95 24.17
C LYS A 234 8.67 5.29 24.23
N LYS A 235 7.77 5.78 25.08
CA LYS A 235 6.40 5.28 25.22
C LYS A 235 5.40 6.00 24.33
N ILE A 236 5.82 7.09 23.66
CA ILE A 236 4.97 7.84 22.75
C ILE A 236 5.11 7.23 21.35
N GLY A 237 4.09 6.51 20.93
CA GLY A 237 3.99 5.94 19.57
C GLY A 237 3.53 6.96 18.54
N LEU A 238 3.25 6.49 17.33
CA LEU A 238 2.68 7.30 16.28
C LEU A 238 1.22 7.61 16.62
N VAL A 239 0.97 8.83 17.08
CA VAL A 239 -0.36 9.32 17.49
C VAL A 239 -0.63 10.68 16.87
N PRO A 240 -1.91 11.05 16.65
CA PRO A 240 -2.27 12.40 16.27
C PRO A 240 -1.82 13.44 17.29
N LYS A 241 -1.51 14.64 16.82
CA LYS A 241 -0.97 15.75 17.63
C LYS A 241 -1.81 16.06 18.89
N ASN A 242 -3.13 16.06 18.74
CA ASN A 242 -4.07 16.31 19.83
C ASN A 242 -3.98 15.29 20.99
N TYR A 243 -3.51 14.06 20.73
CA TYR A 243 -3.31 13.05 21.78
C TYR A 243 -1.96 13.18 22.48
N VAL A 244 -0.96 13.86 21.89
CA VAL A 244 0.34 14.09 22.51
C VAL A 244 0.17 14.85 23.82
N SER A 245 -0.74 15.81 23.90
CA SER A 245 -1.07 16.55 25.13
C SER A 245 -1.45 15.63 26.28
N GLN A 246 -2.39 14.70 26.03
CA GLN A 246 -2.86 13.75 27.05
C GLN A 246 -1.73 12.80 27.49
N LEU A 247 -0.89 12.37 26.54
CA LEU A 247 0.25 11.51 26.83
C LEU A 247 1.30 12.21 27.71
N LEU A 248 1.64 13.45 27.39
CA LEU A 248 2.59 14.24 28.17
C LEU A 248 2.07 14.50 29.60
N ALA A 249 0.80 14.89 29.74
CA ALA A 249 0.16 15.09 31.03
C ALA A 249 0.21 13.81 31.90
N PHE A 250 -0.04 12.65 31.29
CA PHE A 250 0.02 11.36 31.97
C PHE A 250 1.46 10.94 32.32
N LEU A 251 2.39 11.01 31.38
CA LEU A 251 3.78 10.55 31.56
C LEU A 251 4.54 11.39 32.60
N PHE A 252 4.24 12.67 32.68
CA PHE A 252 4.93 13.62 33.58
C PHE A 252 4.08 14.13 34.72
N LYS A 253 3.02 13.39 35.10
CA LYS A 253 2.12 13.78 36.21
C LYS A 253 2.81 14.06 37.52
N GLU A 254 3.93 13.41 37.84
CA GLU A 254 4.72 13.58 39.05
C GLU A 254 5.76 14.72 38.94
N GLN A 255 5.90 15.36 37.77
CA GLN A 255 6.89 16.43 37.55
C GLN A 255 6.25 17.80 37.70
N SER A 256 6.24 18.33 38.96
CA SER A 256 5.52 19.57 39.31
C SER A 256 5.91 20.78 38.46
N THR A 257 7.24 20.95 38.17
CA THR A 257 7.72 22.05 37.31
C THR A 257 7.23 21.91 35.87
N PHE A 258 7.31 20.70 35.34
CA PHE A 258 6.80 20.46 33.99
C PHE A 258 5.31 20.74 33.90
N ARG A 259 4.52 20.26 34.86
CA ARG A 259 3.06 20.51 34.87
C ARG A 259 2.73 21.99 34.85
N LYS A 260 3.37 22.80 35.73
CA LYS A 260 3.15 24.25 35.70
C LYS A 260 3.48 24.89 34.37
N ASN A 261 4.61 24.52 33.76
CA ASN A 261 4.99 25.02 32.46
C ASN A 261 4.03 24.52 31.35
N PHE A 262 3.59 23.27 31.43
CA PHE A 262 2.66 22.68 30.49
C PHE A 262 1.26 23.32 30.55
N ASP A 263 0.77 23.67 31.73
CA ASP A 263 -0.50 24.38 31.92
C ASP A 263 -0.50 25.76 31.25
N HIS A 264 0.67 26.40 31.06
CA HIS A 264 0.79 27.73 30.46
C HIS A 264 1.30 27.71 29.00
N HIS A 265 2.00 26.67 28.59
CA HIS A 265 2.72 26.59 27.31
C HIS A 265 2.46 25.26 26.58
N SER A 266 1.31 24.63 26.77
CA SER A 266 1.01 23.32 26.19
C SER A 266 1.20 23.28 24.68
N ASP A 267 0.65 24.24 23.96
CA ASP A 267 0.68 24.27 22.51
C ASP A 267 2.11 24.45 21.99
N GLU A 268 2.88 25.37 22.60
CA GLU A 268 4.29 25.59 22.26
C GLU A 268 5.14 24.32 22.47
N ILE A 269 4.95 23.62 23.60
CA ILE A 269 5.65 22.38 23.93
C ILE A 269 5.28 21.27 22.93
N ILE A 270 4.01 21.16 22.59
CA ILE A 270 3.53 20.15 21.64
C ILE A 270 4.06 20.45 20.22
N ASP A 271 4.02 21.73 19.80
CA ASP A 271 4.52 22.15 18.50
C ASP A 271 6.03 21.91 18.36
N GLU A 272 6.81 22.14 19.40
CA GLU A 272 8.23 21.82 19.42
C GLU A 272 8.50 20.31 19.38
N LEU A 273 7.69 19.51 20.09
CA LEU A 273 7.92 18.08 20.26
C LEU A 273 7.40 17.25 19.06
N TYR A 274 6.32 17.67 18.43
CA TYR A 274 5.61 16.83 17.46
C TYR A 274 6.45 16.40 16.25
N PRO A 275 7.30 17.24 15.64
CA PRO A 275 8.22 16.79 14.59
C PRO A 275 9.16 15.67 15.06
N PHE A 276 9.60 15.69 16.32
CA PHE A 276 10.41 14.62 16.89
C PHE A 276 9.59 13.34 17.08
N VAL A 277 8.31 13.47 17.50
CA VAL A 277 7.40 12.30 17.64
C VAL A 277 7.26 11.59 16.30
N ILE A 278 7.07 12.32 15.21
CA ILE A 278 7.07 11.74 13.86
C ILE A 278 8.46 11.14 13.55
N GLY A 279 9.54 11.84 13.87
CA GLY A 279 10.91 11.42 13.58
C GLY A 279 11.29 10.08 14.23
N TRP A 280 11.01 9.87 15.51
CA TRP A 280 11.33 8.59 16.14
C TRP A 280 10.35 7.47 15.77
N ASN A 281 9.21 7.79 15.18
CA ASN A 281 8.28 6.81 14.63
C ASN A 281 8.38 6.67 13.11
N ILE A 282 9.38 7.25 12.44
CA ILE A 282 9.44 7.33 10.99
C ILE A 282 9.46 5.97 10.30
N ASN A 283 10.24 5.01 10.79
CA ASN A 283 10.27 3.67 10.22
C ASN A 283 8.95 2.92 10.45
N ILE A 284 8.29 3.14 11.59
CA ILE A 284 6.94 2.60 11.85
C ILE A 284 5.95 3.17 10.83
N LEU A 285 6.00 4.46 10.56
CA LEU A 285 5.16 5.11 9.56
C LEU A 285 5.41 4.53 8.16
N ILE A 286 6.67 4.37 7.78
CA ILE A 286 7.07 3.74 6.52
C ILE A 286 6.53 2.31 6.41
N ASP A 287 6.66 1.50 7.46
CA ASP A 287 6.19 0.13 7.50
C ASP A 287 4.66 0.03 7.38
N ILE A 288 3.93 0.92 8.05
CA ILE A 288 2.46 1.02 7.96
C ILE A 288 2.04 1.34 6.51
N ILE A 289 2.68 2.32 5.88
CA ILE A 289 2.36 2.71 4.49
C ILE A 289 2.68 1.55 3.53
N ASN A 290 3.86 0.94 3.64
CA ASN A 290 4.24 -0.20 2.79
C ASN A 290 3.30 -1.39 2.98
N ALA A 291 2.89 -1.69 4.22
CA ALA A 291 1.92 -2.75 4.50
C ALA A 291 0.55 -2.45 3.87
N ALA A 292 0.05 -1.21 4.02
CA ALA A 292 -1.24 -0.79 3.46
C ALA A 292 -1.23 -0.81 1.92
N LEU A 293 -0.16 -0.34 1.29
CA LEU A 293 0.02 -0.37 -0.17
C LEU A 293 0.14 -1.81 -0.67
N SER A 294 0.98 -2.63 -0.03
CA SER A 294 1.18 -4.03 -0.42
C SER A 294 -0.10 -4.84 -0.30
N ASP A 295 -0.83 -4.71 0.79
CA ASP A 295 -2.11 -5.38 0.98
C ASP A 295 -3.12 -4.95 -0.09
N SER A 296 -3.25 -3.64 -0.31
CA SER A 296 -4.18 -3.11 -1.29
C SER A 296 -3.87 -3.58 -2.71
N PHE A 297 -2.58 -3.56 -3.13
CA PHE A 297 -2.22 -3.92 -4.51
C PHE A 297 -2.20 -5.43 -4.75
N ARG A 298 -1.81 -6.26 -3.78
CA ARG A 298 -1.91 -7.73 -3.89
C ARG A 298 -3.34 -8.21 -4.09
N ASN A 299 -4.31 -7.47 -3.58
CA ASN A 299 -5.73 -7.77 -3.72
C ASN A 299 -6.36 -7.23 -5.02
N VAL A 300 -5.62 -6.51 -5.85
CA VAL A 300 -6.11 -6.05 -7.16
C VAL A 300 -6.34 -7.24 -8.09
N LYS A 301 -7.56 -7.45 -8.55
CA LYS A 301 -7.90 -8.42 -9.59
C LYS A 301 -7.96 -7.71 -10.93
N TYR A 302 -7.03 -8.05 -11.81
CA TYR A 302 -6.93 -7.45 -13.14
C TYR A 302 -7.42 -8.41 -14.21
N ILE A 303 -8.38 -7.97 -15.01
CA ILE A 303 -8.84 -8.68 -16.20
C ILE A 303 -8.53 -7.83 -17.41
N ALA A 304 -7.71 -8.37 -18.31
CA ALA A 304 -7.24 -7.67 -19.49
C ALA A 304 -8.39 -7.42 -20.48
N PRO A 305 -8.31 -6.37 -21.31
CA PRO A 305 -9.32 -6.07 -22.34
C PRO A 305 -9.41 -7.18 -23.39
N LEU A 306 -8.26 -7.76 -23.77
CA LEU A 306 -8.21 -8.92 -24.67
C LEU A 306 -8.10 -10.18 -23.82
N ARG A 307 -9.10 -11.06 -23.92
CA ARG A 307 -9.18 -12.32 -23.18
C ARG A 307 -8.93 -13.48 -24.12
N ALA A 308 -8.52 -14.59 -23.54
CA ALA A 308 -8.31 -15.81 -24.29
C ALA A 308 -9.61 -16.21 -25.03
N THR A 309 -9.46 -16.67 -26.24
CA THR A 309 -10.56 -17.29 -26.99
C THR A 309 -10.92 -18.59 -26.32
N SER A 310 -12.22 -18.89 -26.25
CA SER A 310 -12.66 -20.17 -25.71
C SER A 310 -12.19 -21.32 -26.59
N GLU A 311 -11.69 -22.35 -25.94
CA GLU A 311 -11.33 -23.61 -26.58
C GLU A 311 -12.45 -24.61 -26.40
N ARG A 312 -12.56 -25.57 -27.35
CA ARG A 312 -13.57 -26.64 -27.25
C ARG A 312 -13.27 -27.57 -26.10
N PHE A 313 -11.99 -27.83 -25.85
CA PHE A 313 -11.50 -28.66 -24.76
C PHE A 313 -10.28 -28.04 -24.09
N TYR A 314 -10.25 -28.04 -22.78
CA TYR A 314 -9.15 -27.58 -21.95
C TYR A 314 -8.45 -28.80 -21.34
N ARG A 315 -7.14 -28.84 -21.37
CA ARG A 315 -6.39 -29.96 -20.81
C ARG A 315 -6.41 -29.89 -19.27
N PHE A 316 -6.65 -31.03 -18.62
CA PHE A 316 -6.53 -31.15 -17.17
C PHE A 316 -5.08 -30.90 -16.72
N GLN A 317 -4.91 -30.07 -15.72
CA GLN A 317 -3.68 -29.89 -14.96
C GLN A 317 -4.01 -30.02 -13.48
N ASP A 318 -3.23 -30.81 -12.75
CA ASP A 318 -3.42 -30.98 -11.31
C ASP A 318 -2.83 -29.76 -10.55
N LEU A 319 -3.47 -28.61 -10.76
CA LEU A 319 -3.11 -27.34 -10.15
C LEU A 319 -4.29 -26.80 -9.34
N GLN A 320 -4.00 -26.33 -8.13
CA GLN A 320 -4.97 -25.57 -7.36
C GLN A 320 -5.01 -24.14 -7.89
N VAL A 321 -6.15 -23.75 -8.47
CA VAL A 321 -6.37 -22.42 -9.03
C VAL A 321 -7.22 -21.60 -8.07
N ASN A 322 -6.66 -20.55 -7.52
CA ASN A 322 -7.34 -19.68 -6.53
C ASN A 322 -7.90 -18.39 -7.13
N GLU A 323 -7.46 -17.99 -8.31
CA GLU A 323 -7.93 -16.78 -8.99
C GLU A 323 -7.95 -16.95 -10.50
N ILE A 324 -8.75 -16.13 -11.17
CA ILE A 324 -8.76 -16.07 -12.63
C ILE A 324 -7.49 -15.37 -13.10
N ASP A 325 -6.82 -15.97 -14.09
CA ASP A 325 -5.76 -15.33 -14.84
C ASP A 325 -6.26 -14.05 -15.52
N HIS A 326 -5.38 -13.07 -15.67
CA HIS A 326 -5.73 -11.80 -16.31
C HIS A 326 -6.30 -11.93 -17.74
N THR A 327 -5.97 -13.00 -18.47
CA THR A 327 -6.55 -13.33 -19.78
C THR A 327 -7.77 -14.24 -19.69
N GLY A 328 -8.06 -14.82 -18.54
CA GLY A 328 -9.13 -15.81 -18.36
C GLY A 328 -8.79 -17.20 -18.92
N SER A 329 -7.54 -17.48 -19.28
CA SER A 329 -7.12 -18.75 -19.89
C SER A 329 -7.33 -19.96 -18.98
N ASN A 330 -7.33 -19.75 -17.66
CA ASN A 330 -7.50 -20.80 -16.64
C ASN A 330 -8.95 -20.96 -16.16
N LEU A 331 -9.93 -20.34 -16.82
CA LEU A 331 -11.33 -20.33 -16.39
C LEU A 331 -11.90 -21.74 -16.19
N ALA A 332 -11.65 -22.65 -17.13
CA ALA A 332 -12.14 -24.03 -17.03
C ALA A 332 -11.58 -24.78 -15.81
N MET A 333 -10.30 -24.63 -15.54
CA MET A 333 -9.64 -25.22 -14.38
C MET A 333 -10.18 -24.65 -13.07
N LEU A 334 -10.35 -23.32 -13.02
CA LEU A 334 -10.92 -22.64 -11.85
C LEU A 334 -12.33 -23.15 -11.54
N LEU A 335 -13.22 -23.15 -12.54
CA LEU A 335 -14.59 -23.63 -12.37
C LEU A 335 -14.64 -25.12 -11.98
N ASN A 336 -13.71 -25.92 -12.51
CA ASN A 336 -13.62 -27.33 -12.11
C ASN A 336 -13.15 -27.51 -10.67
N SER A 337 -12.27 -26.64 -10.17
CA SER A 337 -11.72 -26.68 -8.82
C SER A 337 -12.71 -26.28 -7.72
N LEU A 338 -13.85 -25.68 -8.08
CA LEU A 338 -14.91 -25.31 -7.14
C LEU A 338 -15.50 -26.56 -6.46
N LYS A 339 -15.79 -26.44 -5.17
CA LYS A 339 -16.51 -27.49 -4.43
C LYS A 339 -17.91 -27.72 -5.02
N PRO A 340 -18.50 -28.92 -4.87
CA PRO A 340 -19.84 -29.17 -5.42
C PRO A 340 -20.89 -28.14 -4.98
N THR A 341 -20.85 -27.71 -3.72
CA THR A 341 -21.75 -26.67 -3.19
C THR A 341 -21.52 -25.31 -3.83
N GLU A 342 -20.28 -24.95 -4.12
CA GLU A 342 -19.92 -23.70 -4.80
C GLU A 342 -20.36 -23.73 -6.27
N LYS A 343 -20.21 -24.87 -6.94
CA LYS A 343 -20.71 -25.04 -8.32
C LYS A 343 -22.22 -24.81 -8.41
N LEU A 344 -23.00 -25.41 -7.51
CA LEU A 344 -24.44 -25.20 -7.47
C LEU A 344 -24.83 -23.74 -7.18
N LYS A 345 -24.14 -23.09 -6.26
CA LYS A 345 -24.35 -21.66 -6.00
C LYS A 345 -24.03 -20.80 -7.21
N PHE A 346 -22.91 -21.08 -7.90
CA PHE A 346 -22.50 -20.36 -9.10
C PHE A 346 -23.52 -20.53 -10.24
N GLU A 347 -23.98 -21.76 -10.49
CA GLU A 347 -25.02 -22.06 -11.48
C GLU A 347 -26.34 -21.32 -11.17
N SER A 348 -26.79 -21.34 -9.92
CA SER A 348 -27.99 -20.61 -9.48
C SER A 348 -27.83 -19.11 -9.65
N TRP A 349 -26.67 -18.56 -9.29
CA TRP A 349 -26.38 -17.13 -9.37
C TRP A 349 -26.29 -16.65 -10.84
N THR A 350 -25.64 -17.42 -11.72
CA THR A 350 -25.57 -17.07 -13.14
C THR A 350 -26.93 -17.15 -13.81
N LYS A 351 -27.74 -18.14 -13.44
CA LYS A 351 -29.11 -18.25 -13.92
C LYS A 351 -29.98 -17.06 -13.49
N SER A 352 -29.89 -16.66 -12.24
CA SER A 352 -30.71 -15.58 -11.71
C SER A 352 -30.34 -14.19 -12.23
N ASN A 353 -29.05 -13.95 -12.53
CA ASN A 353 -28.55 -12.63 -12.91
C ASN A 353 -28.36 -12.45 -14.41
N PHE A 354 -28.13 -13.53 -15.15
CA PHE A 354 -27.74 -13.48 -16.58
C PHE A 354 -28.55 -14.43 -17.48
N ASP A 355 -29.48 -15.20 -16.93
CA ASP A 355 -30.34 -16.17 -17.65
C ASP A 355 -29.55 -17.26 -18.41
N PHE A 356 -28.38 -17.65 -17.87
CA PHE A 356 -27.65 -18.82 -18.34
C PHE A 356 -27.03 -19.61 -17.19
N ILE A 357 -26.77 -20.90 -17.45
CA ILE A 357 -26.09 -21.81 -16.53
C ILE A 357 -24.76 -22.24 -17.15
N ILE A 358 -23.71 -22.24 -16.35
CA ILE A 358 -22.39 -22.71 -16.76
C ILE A 358 -22.13 -24.06 -16.09
N LYS A 359 -21.74 -25.04 -16.90
CA LYS A 359 -21.33 -26.37 -16.42
C LYS A 359 -19.93 -26.69 -16.94
N VAL A 360 -19.17 -27.41 -16.13
CA VAL A 360 -17.89 -27.97 -16.56
C VAL A 360 -18.04 -29.47 -16.60
N GLU A 361 -17.84 -30.05 -17.77
CA GLU A 361 -17.85 -31.51 -17.96
C GLU A 361 -16.42 -32.00 -18.21
N GLN A 362 -16.06 -33.08 -17.51
CA GLN A 362 -14.77 -33.74 -17.67
C GLN A 362 -14.94 -35.00 -18.53
N THR A 363 -14.13 -35.09 -19.57
CA THR A 363 -14.06 -36.28 -20.44
C THR A 363 -12.60 -36.71 -20.51
N GLY A 364 -12.26 -37.78 -19.77
CA GLY A 364 -10.88 -38.25 -19.64
C GLY A 364 -9.96 -37.19 -19.04
N SER A 365 -8.93 -36.76 -19.77
CA SER A 365 -7.96 -35.73 -19.35
C SER A 365 -8.32 -34.30 -19.82
N HIS A 366 -9.55 -34.10 -20.28
CA HIS A 366 -9.99 -32.81 -20.82
C HIS A 366 -11.25 -32.30 -20.14
N PHE A 367 -11.42 -30.99 -20.10
CA PHE A 367 -12.64 -30.30 -19.66
C PHE A 367 -13.30 -29.59 -20.83
N ALA A 368 -14.62 -29.53 -20.82
CA ALA A 368 -15.41 -28.65 -21.66
C ALA A 368 -16.23 -27.70 -20.79
N ILE A 369 -16.33 -26.45 -21.19
CA ILE A 369 -17.27 -25.49 -20.60
C ILE A 369 -18.53 -25.51 -21.45
N LEU A 370 -19.64 -25.83 -20.80
CA LEU A 370 -20.96 -25.90 -21.42
C LEU A 370 -21.84 -24.77 -20.88
N ILE A 371 -22.63 -24.19 -21.76
CA ILE A 371 -23.58 -23.13 -21.47
C ILE A 371 -24.98 -23.60 -21.81
N ASN A 372 -25.90 -23.42 -20.87
CA ASN A 372 -27.31 -23.63 -21.04
C ASN A 372 -28.03 -22.26 -20.96
N THR A 373 -28.72 -21.86 -22.00
CA THR A 373 -29.48 -20.59 -22.05
C THR A 373 -30.94 -20.85 -21.75
N GLY A 374 -31.29 -21.10 -20.51
CA GLY A 374 -32.60 -21.12 -19.83
C GLY A 374 -33.88 -21.57 -20.56
N GLY A 375 -33.91 -21.62 -21.86
CA GLY A 375 -35.08 -21.96 -22.66
C GLY A 375 -35.11 -23.40 -23.20
N ASN A 376 -33.95 -24.07 -23.25
CA ASN A 376 -33.82 -25.43 -23.80
C ASN A 376 -33.08 -26.33 -22.80
N SER A 377 -33.35 -27.64 -22.84
CA SER A 377 -32.62 -28.64 -22.05
C SER A 377 -31.20 -28.93 -22.59
N GLU A 378 -30.79 -28.28 -23.67
CA GLU A 378 -29.53 -28.55 -24.35
C GLU A 378 -28.40 -27.71 -23.79
N ASN A 379 -27.23 -28.34 -23.62
CA ASN A 379 -25.98 -27.70 -23.27
C ASN A 379 -25.12 -27.50 -24.50
N TYR A 380 -24.68 -26.28 -24.77
CA TYR A 380 -23.82 -25.93 -25.88
C TYR A 380 -22.39 -25.70 -25.42
N ASN A 381 -21.42 -26.18 -26.21
CA ASN A 381 -20.02 -25.87 -25.91
C ASN A 381 -19.77 -24.38 -26.06
N ILE A 382 -19.02 -23.78 -25.13
CA ILE A 382 -18.71 -22.34 -25.18
C ILE A 382 -18.08 -21.89 -26.50
N SER A 383 -17.31 -22.76 -27.17
CA SER A 383 -16.71 -22.47 -28.49
C SER A 383 -17.74 -22.26 -29.57
N ASP A 384 -18.91 -22.85 -29.40
CA ASP A 384 -20.01 -22.81 -30.38
C ASP A 384 -20.99 -21.64 -30.13
N MET A 385 -20.86 -20.97 -28.95
CA MET A 385 -21.76 -19.92 -28.47
C MET A 385 -21.37 -18.48 -28.89
N GLY A 386 -20.37 -18.35 -29.72
CA GLY A 386 -19.86 -17.06 -30.17
C GLY A 386 -18.93 -16.37 -29.16
N PHE A 387 -18.21 -15.35 -29.65
CA PHE A 387 -17.12 -14.69 -28.92
C PHE A 387 -17.55 -13.96 -27.66
N GLY A 388 -18.82 -13.53 -27.56
CA GLY A 388 -19.32 -12.77 -26.42
C GLY A 388 -19.17 -13.49 -25.08
N TYR A 389 -19.52 -14.78 -25.03
CA TYR A 389 -19.42 -15.57 -23.80
C TYR A 389 -17.98 -15.69 -23.31
N SER A 390 -17.01 -15.95 -24.18
CA SER A 390 -15.60 -16.04 -23.83
C SER A 390 -15.06 -14.73 -23.24
N GLN A 391 -15.61 -13.61 -23.64
CA GLN A 391 -15.21 -12.28 -23.14
C GLN A 391 -15.90 -11.91 -21.82
N VAL A 392 -17.10 -12.39 -21.57
CA VAL A 392 -17.89 -12.02 -20.39
C VAL A 392 -17.64 -12.96 -19.20
N LEU A 393 -17.51 -14.27 -19.46
CA LEU A 393 -17.41 -15.28 -18.40
C LEU A 393 -16.25 -15.04 -17.41
N PRO A 394 -15.04 -14.66 -17.80
CA PRO A 394 -13.99 -14.37 -16.83
C PRO A 394 -14.38 -13.26 -15.85
N ILE A 395 -15.08 -12.20 -16.32
CA ILE A 395 -15.54 -11.10 -15.49
C ILE A 395 -16.62 -11.57 -14.53
N VAL A 396 -17.64 -12.27 -15.03
CA VAL A 396 -18.75 -12.81 -14.25
C VAL A 396 -18.24 -13.72 -13.14
N THR A 397 -17.31 -14.62 -13.48
CA THR A 397 -16.71 -15.53 -12.52
C THR A 397 -15.87 -14.80 -11.47
N ALA A 398 -15.08 -13.78 -11.86
CA ALA A 398 -14.30 -12.98 -10.94
C ALA A 398 -15.19 -12.24 -9.93
N ILE A 399 -16.29 -11.63 -10.40
CA ILE A 399 -17.25 -10.93 -9.54
C ILE A 399 -17.86 -11.89 -8.54
N TRP A 400 -18.32 -13.07 -8.99
CA TRP A 400 -18.93 -14.05 -8.12
C TRP A 400 -17.95 -14.57 -7.05
N LEU A 401 -16.74 -14.91 -7.42
CA LEU A 401 -15.70 -15.37 -6.50
C LEU A 401 -15.39 -14.36 -5.39
N GLU A 402 -15.29 -13.09 -5.73
CA GLU A 402 -15.02 -12.04 -4.75
C GLU A 402 -16.22 -11.79 -3.82
N THR A 403 -17.45 -12.00 -4.32
CA THR A 403 -18.67 -11.89 -3.52
C THR A 403 -18.76 -13.03 -2.51
N GLU A 404 -18.56 -14.28 -2.92
CA GLU A 404 -18.61 -15.45 -2.04
C GLU A 404 -17.52 -15.44 -0.96
N ARG A 405 -16.29 -14.99 -1.30
CA ARG A 405 -15.19 -14.89 -0.33
C ARG A 405 -15.40 -13.84 0.75
N ARG A 406 -16.20 -12.81 0.48
CA ARG A 406 -16.52 -11.77 1.48
C ARG A 406 -17.64 -12.19 2.43
N ILE A 407 -18.45 -13.18 2.02
CA ILE A 407 -19.59 -13.69 2.81
C ILE A 407 -19.16 -14.89 3.70
N ALA A 408 -18.07 -15.55 3.35
CA ALA A 408 -17.50 -16.68 4.11
C ALA A 408 -16.49 -16.19 5.16
#